data_69ee357fe3eecccfe2891ca683acbcad
#
_entry.id   69ee357fe3eecccfe2891ca683acbcad
#
_cell.length_a   1.000
_cell.length_b   1.000
_cell.length_c   1.000
_cell.angle_alpha   90.00
_cell.angle_beta   90.00
_cell.angle_gamma   90.00
#
_symmetry.space_group_name_H-M   'P 1'
#
loop_
_entity.id
_entity.type
_entity.pdbx_description
1 polymer ?
#
loop_
_entity_poly.entity_id
_entity_poly.type
_entity_poly.pdbx_seq_one_letter_code
_entity_poly.pdbx_strand_id
1 'polypeptide(L)'
;MRKMLRLKISCIRQKKALKDYKEKVSAELSEQEADRQELIELRDLVYKLQNSSGAEPEIENADKIQLPYTTKQRIVIFGGHATWLKAIKPMLPNVKFIDPYTKPDANLIRHADVVWMQTNAMPHSFYGKIMEIVRQRKILVKFAYASADKCAKQLAEDDMKIVTDQ
;
A
#
# COMPACT_ATOMS: atom_id res chain seq x y z
N MET A 1 -50.77 -10.17 41.09
CA MET A 1 -51.03 -9.19 40.02
C MET A 1 -49.88 -8.22 39.73
N ARG A 2 -49.26 -7.55 40.72
CA ARG A 2 -48.16 -6.56 40.47
C ARG A 2 -46.89 -7.12 39.79
N LYS A 3 -46.46 -8.37 40.05
CA LYS A 3 -45.30 -8.99 39.39
C LYS A 3 -45.51 -9.20 37.87
N MET A 4 -46.68 -9.69 37.50
CA MET A 4 -47.03 -9.91 36.06
C MET A 4 -47.05 -8.62 35.25
N LEU A 5 -47.53 -7.54 35.83
CA LEU A 5 -47.58 -6.22 35.17
C LEU A 5 -46.16 -5.67 34.94
N ARG A 6 -45.25 -5.80 35.94
CA ARG A 6 -43.84 -5.42 35.81
C ARG A 6 -43.11 -6.18 34.69
N LEU A 7 -43.35 -7.49 34.59
CA LEU A 7 -42.80 -8.34 33.52
C LEU A 7 -43.29 -7.93 32.14
N LYS A 8 -44.58 -7.63 31.99
CA LYS A 8 -45.13 -7.14 30.72
C LYS A 8 -44.52 -5.81 30.30
N ILE A 9 -44.36 -4.85 31.23
CA ILE A 9 -43.74 -3.54 30.98
C ILE A 9 -42.25 -3.72 30.57
N SER A 10 -41.51 -4.60 31.27
CA SER A 10 -40.14 -4.91 30.93
C SER A 10 -40.02 -5.50 29.52
N CYS A 11 -40.86 -6.46 29.17
CA CYS A 11 -40.90 -7.08 27.84
C CYS A 11 -41.20 -6.06 26.72
N ILE A 12 -42.13 -5.12 26.97
CA ILE A 12 -42.45 -4.05 25.99
C ILE A 12 -41.24 -3.13 25.79
N ARG A 13 -40.56 -2.74 26.89
CA ARG A 13 -39.32 -1.93 26.81
C ARG A 13 -38.22 -2.63 26.03
N GLN A 14 -37.99 -3.92 26.30
CA GLN A 14 -36.99 -4.69 25.59
C GLN A 14 -37.31 -4.84 24.09
N LYS A 15 -38.58 -5.06 23.75
CA LYS A 15 -39.01 -5.13 22.35
C LYS A 15 -38.79 -3.79 21.61
N LYS A 16 -39.08 -2.67 22.29
CA LYS A 16 -38.82 -1.33 21.71
C LYS A 16 -37.32 -1.10 21.51
N ALA A 17 -36.51 -1.35 22.54
CA ALA A 17 -35.07 -1.22 22.46
C ALA A 17 -34.45 -2.11 21.35
N LEU A 18 -34.96 -3.33 21.19
CA LEU A 18 -34.52 -4.23 20.11
C LEU A 18 -34.88 -3.69 18.72
N LYS A 19 -36.07 -3.08 18.58
CA LYS A 19 -36.49 -2.48 17.32
C LYS A 19 -35.60 -1.27 16.98
N ASP A 20 -35.39 -0.38 17.95
CA ASP A 20 -34.54 0.81 17.79
C ASP A 20 -33.09 0.42 17.46
N TYR A 21 -32.59 -0.65 18.06
CA TYR A 21 -31.26 -1.21 17.75
C TYR A 21 -31.17 -1.78 16.34
N LYS A 22 -32.19 -2.55 15.91
CA LYS A 22 -32.24 -3.07 14.54
C LYS A 22 -32.29 -1.96 13.49
N GLU A 23 -33.04 -0.90 13.75
CA GLU A 23 -33.11 0.26 12.85
C GLU A 23 -31.74 0.96 12.74
N LYS A 24 -31.03 1.15 13.87
CA LYS A 24 -29.67 1.70 13.87
C LYS A 24 -28.68 0.84 13.10
N VAL A 25 -28.66 -0.47 13.37
CA VAL A 25 -27.77 -1.41 12.66
C VAL A 25 -28.08 -1.45 11.16
N SER A 26 -29.35 -1.37 10.78
CA SER A 26 -29.74 -1.31 9.37
C SER A 26 -29.25 -0.02 8.70
N ALA A 27 -29.33 1.12 9.39
CA ALA A 27 -28.83 2.39 8.89
C ALA A 27 -27.29 2.37 8.73
N GLU A 28 -26.57 1.88 9.74
CA GLU A 28 -25.10 1.72 9.69
C GLU A 28 -24.64 0.80 8.57
N LEU A 29 -25.36 -0.32 8.35
CA LEU A 29 -25.04 -1.23 7.23
C LEU A 29 -25.29 -0.56 5.88
N SER A 30 -26.36 0.23 5.74
CA SER A 30 -26.63 0.98 4.51
C SER A 30 -25.56 2.04 4.23
N GLU A 31 -25.09 2.73 5.26
CA GLU A 31 -23.99 3.70 5.16
C GLU A 31 -22.69 3.02 4.75
N GLN A 32 -22.33 1.90 5.40
CA GLN A 32 -21.15 1.13 5.02
C GLN A 32 -21.19 0.59 3.58
N GLU A 33 -22.37 0.26 3.08
CA GLU A 33 -22.56 -0.22 1.72
C GLU A 33 -22.41 0.92 0.70
N ALA A 34 -22.89 2.12 1.04
CA ALA A 34 -22.66 3.34 0.26
C ALA A 34 -21.17 3.73 0.20
N ASP A 35 -20.48 3.74 1.34
CA ASP A 35 -19.04 4.00 1.42
C ASP A 35 -18.23 3.00 0.62
N ARG A 36 -18.65 1.73 0.63
CA ARG A 36 -17.99 0.67 -0.14
C ARG A 36 -18.15 0.86 -1.65
N GLN A 37 -19.33 1.32 -2.09
CA GLN A 37 -19.56 1.64 -3.49
C GLN A 37 -18.74 2.86 -3.93
N GLU A 38 -18.71 3.91 -3.12
CA GLU A 38 -17.88 5.08 -3.38
C GLU A 38 -16.39 4.72 -3.51
N LEU A 39 -15.88 3.84 -2.63
CA LEU A 39 -14.52 3.34 -2.73
C LEU A 39 -14.24 2.55 -4.01
N ILE A 40 -15.22 1.80 -4.52
CA ILE A 40 -15.09 1.09 -5.79
C ILE A 40 -15.04 2.08 -6.94
N GLU A 41 -15.92 3.07 -6.97
CA GLU A 41 -15.97 4.11 -7.99
C GLU A 41 -14.68 4.96 -8.01
N LEU A 42 -14.18 5.34 -6.83
CA LEU A 42 -12.90 6.06 -6.70
C LEU A 42 -11.72 5.23 -7.21
N ARG A 43 -11.69 3.94 -6.92
CA ARG A 43 -10.66 3.03 -7.45
C ARG A 43 -10.72 2.92 -8.96
N ASP A 44 -11.92 2.80 -9.53
CA ASP A 44 -12.11 2.77 -10.97
C ASP A 44 -11.71 4.09 -11.63
N LEU A 45 -12.01 5.21 -10.98
CA LEU A 45 -11.61 6.53 -11.47
C LEU A 45 -10.08 6.68 -11.44
N VAL A 46 -9.43 6.29 -10.36
CA VAL A 46 -7.96 6.29 -10.25
C VAL A 46 -7.35 5.39 -11.31
N TYR A 47 -7.90 4.19 -11.50
CA TYR A 47 -7.44 3.27 -12.54
C TYR A 47 -7.61 3.85 -13.94
N LYS A 48 -8.74 4.49 -14.25
CA LYS A 48 -8.98 5.18 -15.51
C LYS A 48 -8.03 6.36 -15.71
N LEU A 49 -7.80 7.18 -14.68
CA LEU A 49 -6.86 8.29 -14.74
C LEU A 49 -5.42 7.81 -14.95
N GLN A 50 -5.01 6.74 -14.28
CA GLN A 50 -3.69 6.14 -14.49
C GLN A 50 -3.51 5.56 -15.89
N ASN A 51 -4.58 4.97 -16.45
CA ASN A 51 -4.52 4.38 -17.78
C ASN A 51 -4.86 5.38 -18.91
N SER A 52 -5.65 6.43 -18.64
CA SER A 52 -6.00 7.46 -19.64
C SER A 52 -4.94 8.55 -19.75
N SER A 53 -4.17 8.76 -18.69
CA SER A 53 -3.03 9.68 -18.77
C SER A 53 -1.91 9.15 -19.67
N GLY A 54 -2.04 7.94 -20.27
CA GLY A 54 -1.11 7.43 -21.26
C GLY A 54 0.39 7.58 -20.92
N ALA A 55 0.64 8.32 -19.89
CA ALA A 55 1.92 8.57 -19.30
C ALA A 55 2.19 7.53 -18.20
N GLU A 56 2.39 6.28 -18.61
CA GLU A 56 3.47 5.56 -17.92
C GLU A 56 4.64 6.55 -17.94
N PRO A 57 5.29 6.80 -16.78
CA PRO A 57 6.42 7.72 -16.77
C PRO A 57 7.34 7.29 -17.91
N GLU A 58 7.43 8.15 -18.94
CA GLU A 58 8.38 7.95 -20.03
C GLU A 58 9.73 7.96 -19.33
N ILE A 59 10.35 6.80 -19.29
CA ILE A 59 11.73 6.68 -18.80
C ILE A 59 12.54 7.27 -19.94
N GLU A 60 12.83 8.57 -19.86
CA GLU A 60 13.50 9.35 -20.91
C GLU A 60 14.79 8.70 -21.43
N ASN A 61 15.40 7.84 -20.64
CA ASN A 61 16.63 7.13 -20.98
C ASN A 61 16.49 5.61 -20.90
N ALA A 62 15.28 5.05 -21.00
CA ALA A 62 15.05 3.60 -20.86
C ALA A 62 15.92 2.75 -21.80
N ASP A 63 16.19 3.26 -23.02
CA ASP A 63 17.01 2.56 -24.01
C ASP A 63 18.53 2.60 -23.70
N LYS A 64 18.95 3.51 -22.81
CA LYS A 64 20.36 3.67 -22.41
C LYS A 64 20.72 2.87 -21.15
N ILE A 65 19.71 2.43 -20.41
CA ILE A 65 19.92 1.72 -19.14
C ILE A 65 20.14 0.24 -19.42
N GLN A 66 21.37 -0.22 -19.20
CA GLN A 66 21.72 -1.66 -19.31
C GLN A 66 21.41 -2.36 -17.99
N LEU A 67 20.70 -3.47 -18.08
CA LEU A 67 20.47 -4.40 -16.96
C LEU A 67 21.38 -5.63 -17.11
N PRO A 68 21.90 -6.19 -16.02
CA PRO A 68 21.70 -5.82 -14.62
C PRO A 68 22.39 -4.52 -14.23
N TYR A 69 21.72 -3.70 -13.39
CA TYR A 69 22.21 -2.43 -12.91
C TYR A 69 22.64 -2.52 -11.43
N THR A 70 23.80 -2.00 -11.11
CA THR A 70 24.31 -1.93 -9.73
C THR A 70 24.10 -0.51 -9.21
N THR A 71 23.22 -0.35 -8.24
CA THR A 71 22.88 0.95 -7.64
C THR A 71 24.05 1.50 -6.82
N LYS A 72 24.23 2.81 -6.84
CA LYS A 72 25.21 3.51 -6.02
C LYS A 72 24.71 3.77 -4.60
N GLN A 73 23.40 3.89 -4.46
CA GLN A 73 22.72 4.11 -3.19
C GLN A 73 22.32 2.78 -2.53
N ARG A 74 22.16 2.82 -1.21
CA ARG A 74 21.61 1.69 -0.44
C ARG A 74 20.09 1.70 -0.56
N ILE A 75 19.57 0.92 -1.50
CA ILE A 75 18.16 0.83 -1.81
C ILE A 75 17.58 -0.43 -1.17
N VAL A 76 16.43 -0.26 -0.54
CA VAL A 76 15.62 -1.36 0.02
C VAL A 76 14.25 -1.34 -0.61
N ILE A 77 13.83 -2.49 -1.15
CA ILE A 77 12.51 -2.66 -1.76
C ILE A 77 11.65 -3.55 -0.88
N PHE A 78 10.47 -3.08 -0.52
CA PHE A 78 9.49 -3.79 0.26
C PHE A 78 8.31 -4.23 -0.60
N GLY A 79 7.83 -5.45 -0.38
CA GLY A 79 6.68 -5.99 -1.08
C GLY A 79 7.02 -6.66 -2.40
N GLY A 80 6.00 -6.89 -3.21
CA GLY A 80 6.08 -7.59 -4.48
C GLY A 80 5.67 -9.06 -4.41
N HIS A 81 4.98 -9.52 -5.44
CA HIS A 81 4.65 -10.94 -5.58
C HIS A 81 5.90 -11.77 -5.89
N ALA A 82 5.86 -13.05 -5.56
CA ALA A 82 6.98 -13.96 -5.77
C ALA A 82 7.49 -13.98 -7.23
N THR A 83 6.58 -13.92 -8.20
CA THR A 83 6.92 -13.85 -9.64
C THR A 83 7.64 -12.55 -9.99
N TRP A 84 7.17 -11.42 -9.47
CA TRP A 84 7.78 -10.11 -9.68
C TRP A 84 9.17 -10.05 -9.02
N LEU A 85 9.30 -10.52 -7.78
CA LEU A 85 10.57 -10.59 -7.06
C LEU A 85 11.60 -11.49 -7.79
N LYS A 86 11.13 -12.62 -8.34
CA LYS A 86 11.99 -13.53 -9.11
C LYS A 86 12.52 -12.86 -10.39
N ALA A 87 11.72 -12.01 -11.02
CA ALA A 87 12.11 -11.30 -12.23
C ALA A 87 13.06 -10.11 -11.94
N ILE A 88 12.79 -9.30 -10.89
CA ILE A 88 13.54 -8.06 -10.65
C ILE A 88 14.89 -8.29 -9.94
N LYS A 89 15.00 -9.29 -9.07
CA LYS A 89 16.25 -9.58 -8.33
C LYS A 89 17.50 -9.73 -9.19
N PRO A 90 17.45 -10.46 -10.33
CA PRO A 90 18.60 -10.57 -11.22
C PRO A 90 19.00 -9.24 -11.88
N MET A 91 18.03 -8.32 -12.06
CA MET A 91 18.25 -7.03 -12.70
C MET A 91 18.91 -6.01 -11.76
N LEU A 92 18.76 -6.19 -10.44
CA LEU A 92 19.25 -5.28 -9.40
C LEU A 92 20.00 -6.07 -8.30
N PRO A 93 21.22 -6.55 -8.56
CA PRO A 93 21.89 -7.54 -7.71
C PRO A 93 22.28 -7.01 -6.31
N ASN A 94 22.51 -5.72 -6.13
CA ASN A 94 22.91 -5.12 -4.85
C ASN A 94 21.75 -4.48 -4.08
N VAL A 95 20.51 -4.54 -4.60
CA VAL A 95 19.31 -4.04 -3.93
C VAL A 95 18.81 -5.09 -2.95
N LYS A 96 18.40 -4.64 -1.76
CA LYS A 96 17.78 -5.51 -0.75
C LYS A 96 16.27 -5.60 -0.95
N PHE A 97 15.78 -6.82 -1.13
CA PHE A 97 14.34 -7.11 -1.29
C PHE A 97 13.82 -7.76 -0.01
N ILE A 98 12.79 -7.17 0.59
CA ILE A 98 12.14 -7.64 1.80
C ILE A 98 10.74 -8.12 1.49
N ASP A 99 10.50 -9.38 1.81
CA ASP A 99 9.20 -10.02 1.66
C ASP A 99 8.17 -9.36 2.59
N PRO A 100 6.93 -9.06 2.12
CA PRO A 100 5.89 -8.42 2.91
C PRO A 100 5.39 -9.25 4.10
N TYR A 101 5.73 -10.54 4.14
CA TYR A 101 5.35 -11.44 5.23
C TYR A 101 6.44 -11.57 6.31
N THR A 102 7.63 -11.03 6.08
CA THR A 102 8.70 -11.00 7.07
C THR A 102 8.60 -9.74 7.94
N LYS A 103 9.01 -9.85 9.21
CA LYS A 103 9.07 -8.69 10.09
C LYS A 103 10.06 -7.67 9.53
N PRO A 104 9.69 -6.40 9.31
CA PRO A 104 10.61 -5.41 8.80
C PRO A 104 11.74 -5.16 9.81
N ASP A 105 12.97 -5.26 9.34
CA ASP A 105 14.15 -4.92 10.15
C ASP A 105 14.32 -3.39 10.16
N ALA A 106 14.10 -2.81 11.33
CA ALA A 106 14.23 -1.37 11.53
C ALA A 106 15.65 -0.87 11.27
N ASN A 107 16.69 -1.68 11.53
CA ASN A 107 18.07 -1.29 11.29
C ASN A 107 18.36 -1.21 9.79
N LEU A 108 17.83 -2.17 9.01
CA LEU A 108 17.97 -2.15 7.57
C LEU A 108 17.34 -0.89 6.96
N ILE A 109 16.13 -0.53 7.42
CA ILE A 109 15.43 0.67 6.94
C ILE A 109 16.21 1.93 7.32
N ARG A 110 16.71 2.02 8.56
CA ARG A 110 17.46 3.20 9.06
C ARG A 110 18.75 3.48 8.31
N HIS A 111 19.33 2.48 7.69
CA HIS A 111 20.58 2.60 6.92
C HIS A 111 20.33 2.68 5.40
N ALA A 112 19.08 2.64 4.96
CA ALA A 112 18.74 2.85 3.56
C ALA A 112 18.77 4.33 3.19
N ASP A 113 19.25 4.64 2.01
CA ASP A 113 19.21 5.98 1.44
C ASP A 113 17.84 6.21 0.77
N VAL A 114 17.32 5.18 0.12
CA VAL A 114 16.00 5.18 -0.54
C VAL A 114 15.23 3.92 -0.20
N VAL A 115 13.95 4.08 0.08
CA VAL A 115 13.00 2.97 0.28
C VAL A 115 11.99 2.95 -0.85
N TRP A 116 11.88 1.82 -1.54
CA TRP A 116 10.85 1.57 -2.55
C TRP A 116 9.78 0.64 -2.00
N MET A 117 8.53 0.91 -2.32
CA MET A 117 7.39 0.13 -1.89
C MET A 117 6.56 -0.35 -3.06
N GLN A 118 6.40 -1.67 -3.19
CA GLN A 118 5.46 -2.28 -4.12
C GLN A 118 4.11 -2.47 -3.42
N THR A 119 3.26 -1.45 -3.49
CA THR A 119 2.03 -1.35 -2.70
C THR A 119 0.95 -2.36 -3.09
N ASN A 120 0.96 -2.83 -4.35
CA ASN A 120 -0.04 -3.80 -4.84
C ASN A 120 0.04 -5.17 -4.16
N ALA A 121 1.16 -5.49 -3.53
CA ALA A 121 1.40 -6.77 -2.88
C ALA A 121 1.96 -6.57 -1.46
N MET A 122 1.38 -5.66 -0.70
CA MET A 122 1.81 -5.34 0.66
C MET A 122 0.62 -5.21 1.61
N PRO A 123 0.60 -5.91 2.75
CA PRO A 123 -0.41 -5.72 3.79
C PRO A 123 -0.34 -4.32 4.40
N HIS A 124 -1.49 -3.70 4.67
CA HIS A 124 -1.56 -2.37 5.28
C HIS A 124 -0.81 -2.26 6.61
N SER A 125 -0.87 -3.29 7.44
CA SER A 125 -0.15 -3.34 8.71
C SER A 125 1.37 -3.31 8.55
N PHE A 126 1.89 -3.91 7.49
CA PHE A 126 3.30 -3.90 7.13
C PHE A 126 3.72 -2.52 6.61
N TYR A 127 2.93 -1.95 5.71
CA TYR A 127 3.11 -0.59 5.19
C TYR A 127 3.20 0.44 6.33
N GLY A 128 2.24 0.41 7.28
CA GLY A 128 2.21 1.35 8.40
C GLY A 128 3.49 1.33 9.23
N LYS A 129 4.03 0.14 9.54
CA LYS A 129 5.28 -0.03 10.30
C LYS A 129 6.50 0.53 9.57
N ILE A 130 6.58 0.34 8.25
CA ILE A 130 7.68 0.89 7.44
C ILE A 130 7.58 2.41 7.43
N MET A 131 6.38 2.96 7.17
CA MET A 131 6.18 4.40 7.09
C MET A 131 6.47 5.12 8.40
N GLU A 132 6.22 4.50 9.53
CA GLU A 132 6.59 5.06 10.84
C GLU A 132 8.10 5.28 10.95
N ILE A 133 8.92 4.28 10.61
CA ILE A 133 10.39 4.36 10.65
C ILE A 133 10.92 5.37 9.63
N VAL A 134 10.38 5.33 8.42
CA VAL A 134 10.79 6.21 7.32
C VAL A 134 10.53 7.67 7.64
N ARG A 135 9.36 8.00 8.20
CA ARG A 135 9.02 9.38 8.62
C ARG A 135 9.93 9.90 9.73
N GLN A 136 10.25 9.06 10.71
CA GLN A 136 11.17 9.42 11.79
C GLN A 136 12.56 9.79 11.27
N ARG A 137 13.01 9.17 10.19
CA ARG A 137 14.36 9.33 9.63
C ARG A 137 14.42 10.20 8.38
N LYS A 138 13.26 10.68 7.88
CA LYS A 138 13.15 11.48 6.63
C LYS A 138 13.77 10.79 5.41
N ILE A 139 13.67 9.46 5.35
CA ILE A 139 14.18 8.68 4.23
C ILE A 139 13.29 8.91 3.01
N LEU A 140 13.88 9.02 1.83
CA LEU A 140 13.14 9.14 0.58
C LEU A 140 12.34 7.86 0.30
N VAL A 141 11.05 8.01 0.03
CA VAL A 141 10.15 6.91 -0.29
C VAL A 141 9.69 7.04 -1.73
N LYS A 142 9.77 5.93 -2.45
CA LYS A 142 9.23 5.80 -3.81
C LYS A 142 8.30 4.61 -3.90
N PHE A 143 7.39 4.64 -4.87
CA PHE A 143 6.38 3.61 -5.05
C PHE A 143 6.57 2.94 -6.40
N ALA A 144 6.55 1.60 -6.41
CA ALA A 144 6.64 0.79 -7.61
C ALA A 144 5.28 0.21 -7.96
N TYR A 145 4.81 0.48 -9.18
CA TYR A 145 3.53 -0.02 -9.69
C TYR A 145 3.70 -0.80 -10.99
N ALA A 146 4.87 -0.67 -11.62
CA ALA A 146 5.14 -1.19 -12.94
C ALA A 146 5.59 -2.65 -12.93
N SER A 147 5.76 -3.23 -14.12
CA SER A 147 6.43 -4.51 -14.34
C SER A 147 7.86 -4.50 -13.79
N ALA A 148 8.44 -5.67 -13.55
CA ALA A 148 9.79 -5.80 -12.98
C ALA A 148 10.85 -5.07 -13.81
N ASP A 149 10.80 -5.19 -15.14
CA ASP A 149 11.72 -4.53 -16.07
C ASP A 149 11.60 -3.02 -16.01
N LYS A 150 10.39 -2.48 -16.11
CA LYS A 150 10.14 -1.03 -16.02
C LYS A 150 10.54 -0.47 -14.66
N CYS A 151 10.23 -1.18 -13.58
CA CYS A 151 10.63 -0.77 -12.24
C CYS A 151 12.16 -0.76 -12.09
N ALA A 152 12.87 -1.74 -12.61
CA ALA A 152 14.33 -1.78 -12.56
C ALA A 152 14.95 -0.62 -13.35
N LYS A 153 14.44 -0.29 -14.53
CA LYS A 153 14.91 0.85 -15.34
C LYS A 153 14.62 2.18 -14.64
N GLN A 154 13.41 2.37 -14.13
CA GLN A 154 13.04 3.59 -13.38
C GLN A 154 13.92 3.79 -12.15
N LEU A 155 14.19 2.72 -11.40
CA LEU A 155 15.07 2.77 -10.24
C LEU A 155 16.50 3.14 -10.64
N ALA A 156 17.01 2.57 -11.72
CA ALA A 156 18.35 2.89 -12.23
C ALA A 156 18.44 4.35 -12.72
N GLU A 157 17.43 4.87 -13.39
CA GLU A 157 17.36 6.27 -13.82
C GLU A 157 17.34 7.21 -12.61
N ASP A 158 16.53 6.91 -11.61
CA ASP A 158 16.45 7.70 -10.38
C ASP A 158 17.76 7.70 -9.60
N ASP A 159 18.44 6.56 -9.52
CA ASP A 159 19.76 6.47 -8.86
C ASP A 159 20.82 7.28 -9.60
N MET A 160 20.77 7.34 -10.93
CA MET A 160 21.66 8.17 -11.75
C MET A 160 21.39 9.66 -11.53
N LYS A 161 20.12 10.11 -11.51
CA LYS A 161 19.74 11.52 -11.33
C LYS A 161 20.21 12.07 -9.98
N ILE A 162 20.00 11.32 -8.90
CA ILE A 162 20.41 11.76 -7.54
C ILE A 162 21.92 11.91 -7.42
N VAL A 163 22.69 11.11 -8.15
CA VAL A 163 24.16 11.19 -8.13
C VAL A 163 24.69 12.39 -8.93
N THR A 164 23.91 12.88 -9.91
CA THR A 164 24.30 14.05 -10.73
C THR A 164 24.03 15.38 -10.03
N ASP A 165 23.11 15.39 -9.05
CA ASP A 165 22.70 16.59 -8.30
C ASP A 165 23.53 16.83 -7.01
N GLN A 166 24.54 15.99 -6.75
CA GLN A 166 25.51 16.14 -5.64
C GLN A 166 26.88 16.56 -6.14
#